data_167abc882f50347b0afbde9d3e5abcef
#
_entry.id   167abc882f50347b0afbde9d3e5abcef
#
_cell.length_a   1.000
_cell.length_b   1.000
_cell.length_c   1.000
_cell.angle_alpha   90.00
_cell.angle_beta   90.00
_cell.angle_gamma   90.00
#
_symmetry.space_group_name_H-M   'P 1'
#
loop_
_entity.id
_entity.type
_entity.pdbx_description
1 polymer ?
#
loop_
_entity_poly.entity_id
_entity_poly.type
_entity_poly.pdbx_seq_one_letter_code
_entity_poly.pdbx_strand_id
1 'polypeptide(L)'
;MFTGLLLAAAVAAAAPSAATVLANRTAFNQPCVWFNSTAPDRLAAGATAALQRLGWSVGSTVGPDFTQEVALQGIAPAGALYVHSHGDHYYDAAAKRRSSGFRVDAGRCENAPTVLAPQIMQARRGGSPATLAFISTCYNGELASKLPAAFGISAQKRGPGVVGPRSFYVGYSGIAWVRAIVRFESAFWRALRRGATSGAAFDAALLSGYNAADLLPEWWGSYSLVPTPPATPTEVLRGV
;
A
#
# COMPACT_ATOMS: atom_id res chain seq x y z
N MET A 1 -24.37 -57.78 -4.67
CA MET A 1 -23.88 -56.82 -3.67
C MET A 1 -22.78 -56.00 -4.31
N PHE A 2 -23.09 -54.78 -4.73
CA PHE A 2 -22.07 -53.86 -5.29
C PHE A 2 -21.68 -52.88 -4.18
N THR A 3 -20.43 -53.02 -3.71
CA THR A 3 -19.82 -52.10 -2.74
C THR A 3 -19.27 -50.90 -3.53
N GLY A 4 -20.05 -49.79 -3.53
CA GLY A 4 -19.57 -48.51 -4.13
C GLY A 4 -18.52 -47.89 -3.24
N LEU A 5 -17.28 -47.80 -3.76
CA LEU A 5 -16.19 -47.06 -3.14
C LEU A 5 -16.43 -45.55 -3.40
N LEU A 6 -16.86 -44.82 -2.37
CA LEU A 6 -16.89 -43.34 -2.40
C LEU A 6 -15.45 -42.82 -2.30
N LEU A 7 -14.88 -42.43 -3.42
CA LEU A 7 -13.64 -41.61 -3.42
C LEU A 7 -14.02 -40.19 -2.95
N ALA A 8 -13.68 -39.87 -1.71
CA ALA A 8 -13.69 -38.48 -1.24
C ALA A 8 -12.51 -37.76 -1.88
N ALA A 9 -12.79 -36.95 -2.90
CA ALA A 9 -11.80 -36.03 -3.44
C ALA A 9 -11.50 -34.96 -2.37
N ALA A 10 -10.30 -35.03 -1.77
CA ALA A 10 -9.79 -33.97 -0.92
C ALA A 10 -9.57 -32.73 -1.80
N VAL A 11 -10.41 -31.73 -1.65
CA VAL A 11 -10.16 -30.41 -2.24
C VAL A 11 -8.95 -29.83 -1.51
N ALA A 12 -7.80 -29.83 -2.16
CA ALA A 12 -6.64 -29.15 -1.64
C ALA A 12 -6.99 -27.66 -1.49
N ALA A 13 -6.98 -27.16 -0.25
CA ALA A 13 -7.15 -25.74 0.00
C ALA A 13 -6.01 -25.00 -0.71
N ALA A 14 -6.36 -24.05 -1.57
CA ALA A 14 -5.36 -23.19 -2.20
C ALA A 14 -4.54 -22.47 -1.11
N ALA A 15 -3.22 -22.38 -1.30
CA ALA A 15 -2.37 -21.65 -0.38
C ALA A 15 -2.84 -20.18 -0.32
N PRO A 16 -2.87 -19.58 0.87
CA PRO A 16 -3.31 -18.19 1.01
C PRO A 16 -2.42 -17.27 0.18
N SER A 17 -3.04 -16.31 -0.50
CA SER A 17 -2.32 -15.30 -1.28
C SER A 17 -1.40 -14.47 -0.39
N ALA A 18 -0.19 -14.17 -0.87
CA ALA A 18 0.80 -13.42 -0.12
C ALA A 18 0.47 -11.93 -0.06
N ALA A 19 0.63 -11.34 1.10
CA ALA A 19 0.60 -9.89 1.30
C ALA A 19 1.87 -9.41 2.01
N THR A 20 2.27 -8.17 1.74
CA THR A 20 3.47 -7.58 2.32
C THR A 20 3.15 -6.22 2.94
N VAL A 21 3.61 -6.03 4.17
CA VAL A 21 3.50 -4.79 4.94
C VAL A 21 4.89 -4.28 5.26
N LEU A 22 5.22 -3.07 4.84
CA LEU A 22 6.52 -2.43 5.01
C LEU A 22 6.35 -1.06 5.65
N ALA A 23 7.09 -0.76 6.71
CA ALA A 23 7.04 0.57 7.31
C ALA A 23 8.42 1.07 7.74
N ASN A 24 8.75 2.29 7.30
CA ASN A 24 9.91 3.02 7.75
C ASN A 24 9.61 3.61 9.14
N ARG A 25 10.37 3.19 10.14
CA ARG A 25 10.24 3.72 11.50
C ARG A 25 11.29 4.78 11.78
N THR A 26 12.53 4.55 11.35
CA THR A 26 13.67 5.38 11.68
C THR A 26 13.50 6.82 11.19
N ALA A 27 13.00 7.01 9.96
CA ALA A 27 12.82 8.33 9.40
C ALA A 27 11.77 9.20 10.14
N PHE A 28 10.88 8.57 10.93
CA PHE A 28 9.84 9.26 11.69
C PHE A 28 10.13 9.32 13.21
N ASN A 29 11.38 9.03 13.60
CA ASN A 29 11.82 8.99 15.00
C ASN A 29 13.21 9.61 15.16
N GLN A 30 13.59 9.89 16.41
CA GLN A 30 14.96 10.31 16.69
C GLN A 30 15.96 9.23 16.24
N PRO A 31 17.12 9.62 15.71
CA PRO A 31 17.64 11.01 15.59
C PRO A 31 17.18 11.74 14.31
N CYS A 32 16.38 11.15 13.44
CA CYS A 32 16.03 11.71 12.13
C CYS A 32 15.08 12.90 12.23
N VAL A 33 14.22 12.89 13.23
CA VAL A 33 13.31 14.00 13.58
C VAL A 33 13.40 14.28 15.09
N TRP A 34 12.93 15.44 15.53
CA TRP A 34 13.03 15.86 16.93
C TRP A 34 12.06 15.16 17.88
N PHE A 35 11.14 14.34 17.37
CA PHE A 35 10.13 13.60 18.14
C PHE A 35 10.15 12.11 17.82
N ASN A 36 9.43 11.30 18.60
CA ASN A 36 9.20 9.90 18.30
C ASN A 36 7.74 9.68 17.92
N SER A 37 7.51 9.03 16.80
CA SER A 37 6.18 8.70 16.28
C SER A 37 5.90 7.21 16.40
N THR A 38 4.74 6.87 16.96
CA THR A 38 4.21 5.49 16.93
C THR A 38 3.40 5.20 15.67
N ALA A 39 3.27 6.16 14.77
CA ALA A 39 2.45 6.02 13.58
C ALA A 39 2.90 4.87 12.66
N PRO A 40 4.19 4.70 12.33
CA PRO A 40 4.61 3.60 11.46
C PRO A 40 4.21 2.23 11.99
N ASP A 41 4.46 1.97 13.28
CA ASP A 41 4.10 0.69 13.93
C ASP A 41 2.59 0.47 13.95
N ARG A 42 1.83 1.50 14.33
CA ARG A 42 0.38 1.43 14.45
C ARG A 42 -0.31 1.22 13.10
N LEU A 43 0.16 1.90 12.05
CA LEU A 43 -0.37 1.78 10.71
C LEU A 43 -0.04 0.42 10.10
N ALA A 44 1.20 -0.04 10.26
CA ALA A 44 1.61 -1.38 9.82
C ALA A 44 0.80 -2.49 10.53
N ALA A 45 0.61 -2.38 11.85
CA ALA A 45 -0.21 -3.31 12.61
C ALA A 45 -1.68 -3.31 12.15
N GLY A 46 -2.24 -2.13 11.85
CA GLY A 46 -3.60 -1.99 11.33
C GLY A 46 -3.79 -2.64 9.96
N ALA A 47 -2.84 -2.43 9.04
CA ALA A 47 -2.81 -3.06 7.73
C ALA A 47 -2.65 -4.58 7.84
N THR A 48 -1.70 -5.05 8.65
CA THR A 48 -1.47 -6.48 8.90
C THR A 48 -2.73 -7.17 9.40
N ALA A 49 -3.36 -6.62 10.44
CA ALA A 49 -4.56 -7.21 11.02
C ALA A 49 -5.75 -7.23 10.04
N ALA A 50 -5.88 -6.21 9.19
CA ALA A 50 -6.92 -6.17 8.18
C ALA A 50 -6.68 -7.23 7.08
N LEU A 51 -5.46 -7.31 6.56
CA LEU A 51 -5.12 -8.27 5.51
C LEU A 51 -5.22 -9.72 6.01
N GLN A 52 -4.74 -10.01 7.22
CA GLN A 52 -4.92 -11.33 7.84
C GLN A 52 -6.40 -11.69 8.00
N ARG A 53 -7.23 -10.76 8.45
CA ARG A 53 -8.70 -10.98 8.58
C ARG A 53 -9.36 -11.27 7.23
N LEU A 54 -8.82 -10.77 6.15
CA LEU A 54 -9.27 -11.01 4.78
C LEU A 54 -8.70 -12.31 4.15
N GLY A 55 -7.92 -13.08 4.91
CA GLY A 55 -7.38 -14.38 4.48
C GLY A 55 -6.01 -14.32 3.81
N TRP A 56 -5.31 -13.19 3.87
CA TRP A 56 -3.96 -13.08 3.33
C TRP A 56 -2.91 -13.66 4.28
N SER A 57 -1.88 -14.32 3.71
CA SER A 57 -0.64 -14.62 4.43
C SER A 57 0.25 -13.38 4.42
N VAL A 58 0.44 -12.74 5.58
CA VAL A 58 1.08 -11.42 5.67
C VAL A 58 2.50 -11.53 6.20
N GLY A 59 3.48 -11.12 5.39
CA GLY A 59 4.82 -10.74 5.84
C GLY A 59 4.84 -9.26 6.25
N SER A 60 5.37 -8.94 7.42
CA SER A 60 5.46 -7.56 7.91
C SER A 60 6.89 -7.25 8.35
N THR A 61 7.43 -6.13 7.84
CA THR A 61 8.76 -5.62 8.19
C THR A 61 8.66 -4.14 8.54
N VAL A 62 9.06 -3.80 9.77
CA VAL A 62 8.98 -2.43 10.30
C VAL A 62 10.33 -2.05 10.90
N GLY A 63 10.85 -0.91 10.54
CA GLY A 63 12.11 -0.39 11.04
C GLY A 63 13.33 -0.83 10.22
N PRO A 64 14.52 -0.96 10.84
CA PRO A 64 15.81 -1.10 10.13
C PRO A 64 15.91 -2.28 9.18
N ASP A 65 15.14 -3.35 9.41
CA ASP A 65 15.10 -4.52 8.53
C ASP A 65 14.37 -4.26 7.21
N PHE A 66 13.67 -3.14 7.11
CA PHE A 66 13.05 -2.70 5.85
C PHE A 66 14.14 -2.16 4.91
N THR A 67 14.93 -3.04 4.34
CA THR A 67 15.97 -2.76 3.35
C THR A 67 15.39 -2.80 1.93
N GLN A 68 16.17 -2.32 0.95
CA GLN A 68 15.77 -2.37 -0.47
C GLN A 68 15.58 -3.82 -0.95
N GLU A 69 16.45 -4.72 -0.54
CA GLU A 69 16.37 -6.14 -0.88
C GLU A 69 15.11 -6.77 -0.30
N VAL A 70 14.88 -6.61 1.01
CA VAL A 70 13.69 -7.14 1.69
C VAL A 70 12.41 -6.57 1.08
N ALA A 71 12.40 -5.28 0.72
CA ALA A 71 11.29 -4.67 0.04
C ALA A 71 10.98 -5.36 -1.30
N LEU A 72 11.99 -5.51 -2.17
CA LEU A 72 11.79 -6.09 -3.50
C LEU A 72 11.42 -7.58 -3.41
N GLN A 73 12.03 -8.33 -2.49
CA GLN A 73 11.66 -9.73 -2.25
C GLN A 73 10.21 -9.88 -1.78
N GLY A 74 9.75 -9.02 -0.86
CA GLY A 74 8.38 -9.03 -0.38
C GLY A 74 7.36 -8.57 -1.43
N ILE A 75 7.71 -7.55 -2.23
CA ILE A 75 6.85 -7.00 -3.28
C ILE A 75 6.65 -7.97 -4.45
N ALA A 76 7.67 -8.74 -4.80
CA ALA A 76 7.63 -9.62 -5.97
C ALA A 76 6.40 -10.56 -6.01
N PRO A 77 6.12 -11.36 -4.96
CA PRO A 77 4.97 -12.27 -4.92
C PRO A 77 3.68 -11.63 -4.40
N ALA A 78 3.73 -10.39 -3.87
CA ALA A 78 2.61 -9.84 -3.13
C ALA A 78 1.39 -9.57 -4.01
N GLY A 79 0.27 -10.18 -3.69
CA GLY A 79 -1.05 -9.84 -4.23
C GLY A 79 -1.67 -8.63 -3.51
N ALA A 80 -1.31 -8.38 -2.25
CA ALA A 80 -1.66 -7.18 -1.51
C ALA A 80 -0.41 -6.55 -0.87
N LEU A 81 -0.33 -5.22 -0.89
CA LEU A 81 0.84 -4.48 -0.39
C LEU A 81 0.41 -3.24 0.38
N TYR A 82 1.09 -3.00 1.49
CA TYR A 82 1.10 -1.75 2.21
C TYR A 82 2.53 -1.26 2.41
N VAL A 83 2.79 0.00 2.11
CA VAL A 83 4.08 0.67 2.37
C VAL A 83 3.82 1.99 3.08
N HIS A 84 4.45 2.21 4.23
CA HIS A 84 4.48 3.50 4.92
C HIS A 84 5.91 4.03 4.97
N SER A 85 6.19 5.12 4.28
CA SER A 85 7.53 5.71 4.22
C SER A 85 7.52 7.14 3.66
N HIS A 86 8.69 7.74 3.49
CA HIS A 86 8.87 8.90 2.63
C HIS A 86 8.77 8.51 1.16
N GLY A 87 8.15 9.34 0.38
CA GLY A 87 8.01 9.17 -1.07
C GLY A 87 8.31 10.46 -1.83
N ASP A 88 8.75 10.31 -3.06
CA ASP A 88 9.03 11.40 -3.99
C ASP A 88 9.25 10.84 -5.41
N HIS A 89 9.54 11.75 -6.33
CA HIS A 89 10.13 11.45 -7.64
C HIS A 89 11.65 11.53 -7.54
N TYR A 90 12.27 10.42 -7.21
CA TYR A 90 13.74 10.32 -7.05
C TYR A 90 14.46 10.22 -8.39
N TYR A 91 15.70 10.68 -8.43
CA TYR A 91 16.53 10.54 -9.62
C TYR A 91 16.99 9.09 -9.80
N ASP A 92 16.61 8.50 -10.92
CA ASP A 92 17.06 7.19 -11.36
C ASP A 92 18.32 7.37 -12.22
N ALA A 93 19.48 7.04 -11.65
CA ALA A 93 20.76 7.22 -12.33
C ALA A 93 20.93 6.33 -13.57
N ALA A 94 20.34 5.14 -13.55
CA ALA A 94 20.40 4.21 -14.69
C ALA A 94 19.57 4.71 -15.87
N ALA A 95 18.38 5.23 -15.60
CA ALA A 95 17.47 5.76 -16.62
C ALA A 95 17.70 7.26 -16.92
N LYS A 96 18.59 7.93 -16.17
CA LYS A 96 18.88 9.37 -16.26
C LYS A 96 17.62 10.26 -16.18
N ARG A 97 16.63 9.88 -15.37
CA ARG A 97 15.36 10.58 -15.21
C ARG A 97 14.80 10.44 -13.80
N ARG A 98 13.81 11.25 -13.45
CA ARG A 98 13.08 11.07 -12.20
C ARG A 98 12.07 9.92 -12.34
N SER A 99 11.93 9.16 -11.26
CA SER A 99 10.98 8.06 -11.14
C SER A 99 10.30 8.08 -9.77
N SER A 100 9.04 7.75 -9.75
CA SER A 100 8.27 7.60 -8.50
C SER A 100 8.85 6.47 -7.67
N GLY A 101 8.87 6.64 -6.37
CA GLY A 101 9.42 5.66 -5.45
C GLY A 101 9.21 6.02 -4.00
N PHE A 102 9.77 5.21 -3.13
CA PHE A 102 9.78 5.42 -1.69
C PHE A 102 11.13 5.02 -1.09
N ARG A 103 11.45 5.60 0.07
CA ARG A 103 12.66 5.26 0.82
C ARG A 103 12.43 3.98 1.63
N VAL A 104 13.50 3.18 1.78
CA VAL A 104 13.51 2.11 2.77
C VAL A 104 13.97 2.67 4.13
N ASP A 105 13.92 1.87 5.18
CA ASP A 105 14.41 2.27 6.51
C ASP A 105 15.93 2.07 6.60
N ALA A 106 16.39 0.84 6.54
CA ALA A 106 17.81 0.45 6.65
C ALA A 106 18.56 1.15 7.81
N GLY A 107 17.83 1.56 8.88
CA GLY A 107 18.40 2.31 10.01
C GLY A 107 18.90 3.71 9.66
N ARG A 108 18.40 4.32 8.59
CA ARG A 108 18.90 5.60 8.06
C ARG A 108 17.79 6.65 7.96
N CYS A 109 18.18 7.91 8.08
CA CYS A 109 17.29 9.06 7.88
C CYS A 109 17.08 9.33 6.37
N GLU A 110 17.27 10.59 5.95
CA GLU A 110 16.99 11.01 4.58
C GLU A 110 17.89 10.39 3.50
N ASN A 111 19.06 9.87 3.89
CA ASN A 111 19.99 9.21 2.97
C ASN A 111 19.74 7.70 2.80
N ALA A 112 18.57 7.21 3.21
CA ALA A 112 18.18 5.82 3.00
C ALA A 112 18.06 5.52 1.49
N PRO A 113 18.41 4.30 1.07
CA PRO A 113 18.18 3.86 -0.30
C PRO A 113 16.70 3.95 -0.69
N THR A 114 16.43 4.04 -1.98
CA THR A 114 15.07 4.15 -2.53
C THR A 114 14.69 2.91 -3.32
N VAL A 115 13.42 2.54 -3.27
CA VAL A 115 12.82 1.57 -4.18
C VAL A 115 12.04 2.36 -5.23
N LEU A 116 12.43 2.22 -6.49
CA LEU A 116 11.85 2.95 -7.61
C LEU A 116 10.89 2.08 -8.42
N ALA A 117 9.94 2.70 -9.10
CA ALA A 117 8.98 2.01 -9.94
C ALA A 117 9.61 1.04 -10.95
N PRO A 118 10.73 1.34 -11.67
CA PRO A 118 11.39 0.38 -12.54
C PRO A 118 11.90 -0.88 -11.83
N GLN A 119 12.39 -0.74 -10.60
CA GLN A 119 12.85 -1.88 -9.81
C GLN A 119 11.68 -2.78 -9.40
N ILE A 120 10.54 -2.18 -9.01
CA ILE A 120 9.31 -2.92 -8.72
C ILE A 120 8.81 -3.64 -9.96
N MET A 121 8.77 -2.98 -11.12
CA MET A 121 8.40 -3.61 -12.40
C MET A 121 9.30 -4.81 -12.73
N GLN A 122 10.59 -4.68 -12.50
CA GLN A 122 11.55 -5.76 -12.70
C GLN A 122 11.31 -6.92 -11.73
N ALA A 123 11.13 -6.64 -10.44
CA ALA A 123 10.87 -7.65 -9.41
C ALA A 123 9.57 -8.41 -9.66
N ARG A 124 8.56 -7.76 -10.22
CA ARG A 124 7.24 -8.33 -10.53
C ARG A 124 7.11 -8.85 -11.97
N ARG A 125 8.19 -8.92 -12.73
CA ARG A 125 8.15 -9.36 -14.13
C ARG A 125 7.55 -10.77 -14.24
N GLY A 126 6.49 -10.92 -15.04
CA GLY A 126 5.76 -12.17 -15.22
C GLY A 126 4.78 -12.52 -14.10
N GLY A 127 4.70 -11.70 -13.03
CA GLY A 127 3.71 -11.87 -11.97
C GLY A 127 2.34 -11.28 -12.32
N SER A 128 1.33 -11.68 -11.55
CA SER A 128 -0.02 -11.12 -11.66
C SER A 128 -0.07 -9.68 -11.14
N PRO A 129 -0.99 -8.83 -11.64
CA PRO A 129 -1.28 -7.54 -11.03
C PRO A 129 -1.60 -7.66 -9.54
N ALA A 130 -1.17 -6.67 -8.76
CA ALA A 130 -1.56 -6.61 -7.36
C ALA A 130 -3.07 -6.35 -7.23
N THR A 131 -3.74 -7.04 -6.33
CA THR A 131 -5.14 -6.77 -5.99
C THR A 131 -5.27 -5.47 -5.19
N LEU A 132 -4.31 -5.23 -4.29
CA LEU A 132 -4.19 -3.99 -3.53
C LEU A 132 -2.75 -3.51 -3.52
N ALA A 133 -2.53 -2.23 -3.81
CA ALA A 133 -1.29 -1.53 -3.48
C ALA A 133 -1.64 -0.23 -2.76
N PHE A 134 -1.42 -0.17 -1.46
CA PHE A 134 -1.56 1.04 -0.65
C PHE A 134 -0.17 1.60 -0.36
N ILE A 135 0.17 2.70 -1.00
CA ILE A 135 1.47 3.36 -0.88
C ILE A 135 1.31 4.66 -0.08
N SER A 136 1.46 4.53 1.22
CA SER A 136 1.37 5.61 2.22
C SER A 136 2.65 6.45 2.22
N THR A 137 2.81 7.25 1.17
CA THR A 137 3.99 8.10 0.96
C THR A 137 3.60 9.38 0.23
N CYS A 138 4.42 10.41 0.31
CA CYS A 138 4.20 11.65 -0.45
C CYS A 138 4.27 11.41 -1.97
N TYR A 139 3.55 12.19 -2.76
CA TYR A 139 3.58 12.29 -4.23
C TYR A 139 3.28 11.03 -5.03
N ASN A 140 3.13 9.88 -4.42
CA ASN A 140 2.94 8.61 -5.13
C ASN A 140 1.48 8.33 -5.55
N GLY A 141 0.54 9.21 -5.20
CA GLY A 141 -0.85 9.22 -5.69
C GLY A 141 -1.08 10.15 -6.88
N GLU A 142 -0.07 10.83 -7.36
CA GLU A 142 -0.18 11.74 -8.51
C GLU A 142 -0.39 10.99 -9.83
N LEU A 143 -1.05 11.65 -10.79
CA LEU A 143 -1.25 11.08 -12.13
C LEU A 143 0.06 10.73 -12.84
N ALA A 144 1.13 11.46 -12.54
CA ALA A 144 2.47 11.21 -13.08
C ALA A 144 3.18 10.03 -12.43
N SER A 145 2.66 9.50 -11.32
CA SER A 145 3.28 8.37 -10.63
C SER A 145 3.29 7.12 -11.52
N LYS A 146 4.43 6.46 -11.55
CA LYS A 146 4.61 5.18 -12.25
C LYS A 146 4.36 3.97 -11.35
N LEU A 147 4.09 4.18 -10.06
CA LEU A 147 3.88 3.09 -9.11
C LEU A 147 2.63 2.26 -9.41
N PRO A 148 1.45 2.83 -9.76
CA PRO A 148 0.31 2.00 -10.13
C PRO A 148 0.66 1.00 -11.24
N ALA A 149 1.30 1.47 -12.32
CA ALA A 149 1.73 0.62 -13.42
C ALA A 149 2.79 -0.41 -12.99
N ALA A 150 3.67 -0.08 -12.05
CA ALA A 150 4.68 -1.00 -11.53
C ALA A 150 4.05 -2.18 -10.78
N PHE A 151 2.86 -1.99 -10.19
CA PHE A 151 2.07 -3.05 -9.57
C PHE A 151 1.10 -3.74 -10.54
N GLY A 152 1.15 -3.41 -11.84
CA GLY A 152 0.23 -3.93 -12.84
C GLY A 152 -1.18 -3.34 -12.76
N ILE A 153 -1.36 -2.24 -12.03
CA ILE A 153 -2.64 -1.58 -11.82
C ILE A 153 -2.79 -0.45 -12.82
N SER A 154 -3.82 -0.53 -13.67
CA SER A 154 -4.09 0.52 -14.65
C SER A 154 -4.86 1.67 -14.01
N ALA A 155 -4.26 2.85 -13.94
CA ALA A 155 -4.90 4.07 -13.44
C ALA A 155 -5.95 4.66 -14.40
N GLN A 156 -6.10 4.14 -15.61
CA GLN A 156 -6.72 4.86 -16.72
C GLN A 156 -8.18 4.55 -17.03
N LYS A 157 -8.84 3.64 -16.33
CA LYS A 157 -10.22 3.33 -16.67
C LYS A 157 -11.17 3.59 -15.51
N ARG A 158 -11.60 4.83 -15.41
CA ARG A 158 -12.77 5.23 -14.63
C ARG A 158 -13.97 5.29 -15.56
N GLY A 159 -14.96 4.47 -15.33
CA GLY A 159 -16.25 4.54 -16.03
C GLY A 159 -17.18 3.46 -15.53
N PRO A 160 -18.50 3.71 -15.43
CA PRO A 160 -19.45 2.67 -15.14
C PRO A 160 -19.38 1.59 -16.24
N GLY A 161 -19.29 0.32 -15.83
CA GLY A 161 -19.27 -0.83 -16.73
C GLY A 161 -17.92 -1.31 -17.24
N VAL A 162 -16.80 -0.69 -16.82
CA VAL A 162 -15.47 -1.20 -17.15
C VAL A 162 -15.09 -2.31 -16.18
N VAL A 163 -15.23 -3.55 -16.62
CA VAL A 163 -14.69 -4.72 -15.92
C VAL A 163 -13.19 -4.78 -16.22
N GLY A 164 -12.40 -4.07 -15.42
CA GLY A 164 -10.95 -4.22 -15.42
C GLY A 164 -10.51 -5.30 -14.43
N PRO A 165 -9.21 -5.65 -14.36
CA PRO A 165 -8.71 -6.50 -13.31
C PRO A 165 -9.08 -5.89 -11.96
N ARG A 166 -9.46 -6.75 -11.02
CA ARG A 166 -9.90 -6.41 -9.66
C ARG A 166 -8.73 -5.89 -8.84
N SER A 167 -8.31 -4.67 -9.11
CA SER A 167 -7.09 -4.07 -8.55
C SER A 167 -7.38 -2.68 -8.01
N PHE A 168 -6.77 -2.36 -6.89
CA PHE A 168 -6.98 -1.12 -6.18
C PHE A 168 -5.64 -0.50 -5.78
N TYR A 169 -5.39 0.72 -6.20
CA TYR A 169 -4.23 1.50 -5.81
C TYR A 169 -4.64 2.68 -4.96
N VAL A 170 -3.97 2.89 -3.84
CA VAL A 170 -4.09 4.08 -2.99
C VAL A 170 -2.73 4.71 -2.82
N GLY A 171 -2.65 6.00 -3.02
CA GLY A 171 -1.48 6.83 -2.76
C GLY A 171 -1.93 8.26 -2.45
N TYR A 172 -1.00 9.11 -2.08
CA TYR A 172 -1.26 10.51 -1.80
C TYR A 172 -0.67 11.40 -2.89
N SER A 173 -1.45 12.37 -3.37
CA SER A 173 -0.95 13.46 -4.21
C SER A 173 -0.44 14.60 -3.30
N GLY A 174 0.77 15.07 -3.55
CA GLY A 174 1.41 16.05 -2.70
C GLY A 174 1.98 15.45 -1.39
N ILE A 175 2.18 16.31 -0.39
CA ILE A 175 2.77 15.91 0.89
C ILE A 175 1.71 15.28 1.78
N ALA A 176 2.01 14.08 2.27
CA ALA A 176 1.17 13.31 3.18
C ALA A 176 1.59 13.56 4.65
N TRP A 177 0.81 14.35 5.37
CA TRP A 177 1.07 14.65 6.78
C TRP A 177 0.67 13.48 7.69
N VAL A 178 1.57 13.06 8.57
CA VAL A 178 1.38 11.91 9.47
C VAL A 178 0.07 11.95 10.22
N ARG A 179 -0.32 13.12 10.78
CA ARG A 179 -1.58 13.24 11.55
C ARG A 179 -2.83 12.95 10.70
N ALA A 180 -2.86 13.42 9.46
CA ALA A 180 -3.99 13.23 8.57
C ALA A 180 -4.02 11.79 8.02
N ILE A 181 -2.87 11.26 7.59
CA ILE A 181 -2.80 9.89 7.07
C ILE A 181 -3.17 8.86 8.13
N VAL A 182 -2.79 9.07 9.40
CA VAL A 182 -3.15 8.17 10.50
C VAL A 182 -4.67 8.04 10.65
N ARG A 183 -5.42 9.13 10.52
CA ARG A 183 -6.88 9.07 10.58
C ARG A 183 -7.47 8.35 9.38
N PHE A 184 -7.07 8.76 8.17
CA PHE A 184 -7.51 8.15 6.94
C PHE A 184 -7.24 6.65 6.92
N GLU A 185 -6.01 6.24 7.14
CA GLU A 185 -5.61 4.85 7.06
C GLU A 185 -6.22 3.99 8.16
N SER A 186 -6.31 4.53 9.39
CA SER A 186 -6.99 3.80 10.46
C SER A 186 -8.47 3.54 10.14
N ALA A 187 -9.15 4.46 9.46
CA ALA A 187 -10.51 4.27 9.03
C ALA A 187 -10.60 3.28 7.85
N PHE A 188 -9.71 3.40 6.87
CA PHE A 188 -9.64 2.49 5.73
C PHE A 188 -9.44 1.03 6.17
N TRP A 189 -8.40 0.74 6.95
CA TRP A 189 -8.10 -0.61 7.42
C TRP A 189 -9.18 -1.16 8.36
N ARG A 190 -9.78 -0.29 9.16
CA ARG A 190 -10.92 -0.69 10.01
C ARG A 190 -12.13 -1.09 9.20
N ALA A 191 -12.46 -0.36 8.14
CA ALA A 191 -13.57 -0.69 7.25
C ALA A 191 -13.32 -2.00 6.50
N LEU A 192 -12.15 -2.19 5.93
CA LEU A 192 -11.75 -3.46 5.29
C LEU A 192 -11.87 -4.65 6.26
N ARG A 193 -11.36 -4.49 7.49
CA ARG A 193 -11.44 -5.53 8.52
C ARG A 193 -12.88 -5.91 8.88
N ARG A 194 -13.84 -5.00 8.70
CA ARG A 194 -15.27 -5.24 8.88
C ARG A 194 -15.96 -5.83 7.65
N GLY A 195 -15.22 -6.10 6.58
CA GLY A 195 -15.72 -6.68 5.35
C GLY A 195 -16.24 -5.67 4.33
N ALA A 196 -15.91 -4.38 4.50
CA ALA A 196 -16.21 -3.39 3.47
C ALA A 196 -15.42 -3.70 2.19
N THR A 197 -15.96 -3.29 1.06
CA THR A 197 -15.22 -3.27 -0.21
C THR A 197 -14.11 -2.22 -0.16
N SER A 198 -13.12 -2.32 -1.02
CA SER A 198 -12.04 -1.31 -1.09
C SER A 198 -12.56 0.09 -1.36
N GLY A 199 -13.56 0.22 -2.25
CA GLY A 199 -14.22 1.51 -2.52
C GLY A 199 -14.93 2.06 -1.29
N ALA A 200 -15.78 1.26 -0.66
CA ALA A 200 -16.50 1.69 0.55
C ALA A 200 -15.53 2.02 1.72
N ALA A 201 -14.42 1.28 1.83
CA ALA A 201 -13.39 1.58 2.83
C ALA A 201 -12.69 2.90 2.53
N PHE A 202 -12.43 3.19 1.24
CA PHE A 202 -11.86 4.45 0.80
C PHE A 202 -12.79 5.63 1.09
N ASP A 203 -14.08 5.51 0.78
CA ASP A 203 -15.09 6.54 1.04
C ASP A 203 -15.24 6.82 2.55
N ALA A 204 -15.29 5.76 3.36
CA ALA A 204 -15.30 5.89 4.82
C ALA A 204 -14.03 6.56 5.36
N ALA A 205 -12.89 6.29 4.74
CA ALA A 205 -11.62 6.91 5.09
C ALA A 205 -11.60 8.41 4.70
N LEU A 206 -12.11 8.77 3.53
CA LEU A 206 -12.26 10.17 3.12
C LEU A 206 -13.07 10.96 4.14
N LEU A 207 -14.20 10.46 4.56
CA LEU A 207 -15.07 11.12 5.54
C LEU A 207 -14.39 11.32 6.90
N SER A 208 -13.51 10.39 7.31
CA SER A 208 -12.81 10.48 8.60
C SER A 208 -11.49 11.25 8.57
N GLY A 209 -10.83 11.30 7.41
CA GLY A 209 -9.55 12.00 7.22
C GLY A 209 -9.70 13.46 6.85
N TYR A 210 -10.75 13.78 6.08
CA TYR A 210 -10.98 15.11 5.55
C TYR A 210 -11.66 16.09 6.52
N ASN A 211 -12.26 15.62 7.61
CA ASN A 211 -12.64 16.50 8.71
C ASN A 211 -11.39 17.01 9.46
N ALA A 212 -10.47 17.50 8.68
CA ALA A 212 -9.20 18.05 9.08
C ALA A 212 -9.31 19.44 9.70
N ALA A 213 -10.36 19.69 10.47
CA ALA A 213 -10.44 20.84 11.38
C ALA A 213 -9.24 20.91 12.36
N ASP A 214 -8.46 19.84 12.45
CA ASP A 214 -7.26 19.77 13.29
C ASP A 214 -5.94 20.07 12.54
N LEU A 215 -5.97 20.33 11.23
CA LEU A 215 -4.82 20.89 10.51
C LEU A 215 -4.85 22.41 10.71
N LEU A 216 -3.75 22.97 11.17
CA LEU A 216 -3.62 24.41 11.35
C LEU A 216 -3.94 25.12 10.03
N PRO A 217 -4.82 26.15 10.03
CA PRO A 217 -5.30 26.81 8.80
C PRO A 217 -4.19 27.30 7.87
N GLU A 218 -3.05 27.69 8.40
CA GLU A 218 -1.88 28.16 7.67
C GLU A 218 -1.25 27.12 6.73
N TRP A 219 -1.59 25.83 6.90
CA TRP A 219 -1.02 24.73 6.13
C TRP A 219 -1.94 24.27 4.98
N TRP A 220 -3.17 24.77 4.91
CA TRP A 220 -4.18 24.36 3.91
C TRP A 220 -3.84 24.76 2.47
N GLY A 221 -3.15 25.87 2.29
CA GLY A 221 -2.83 26.39 0.97
C GLY A 221 -1.76 25.64 0.19
N SER A 222 -1.01 24.73 0.84
CA SER A 222 0.20 24.15 0.26
C SER A 222 0.16 22.64 0.07
N TYR A 223 -0.87 21.92 0.61
CA TYR A 223 -0.82 20.46 0.68
C TYR A 223 -2.15 19.83 0.30
N SER A 224 -2.10 18.89 -0.63
CA SER A 224 -3.24 18.07 -1.01
C SER A 224 -3.10 16.68 -0.39
N LEU A 225 -4.05 16.30 0.47
CA LEU A 225 -4.23 14.94 0.96
C LEU A 225 -5.30 14.25 0.13
N VAL A 226 -5.14 14.25 -1.17
CA VAL A 226 -6.07 13.57 -2.06
C VAL A 226 -5.56 12.16 -2.29
N PRO A 227 -6.18 11.14 -1.68
CA PRO A 227 -5.87 9.77 -2.04
C PRO A 227 -6.21 9.55 -3.50
N THR A 228 -5.42 8.76 -4.20
CA THR A 228 -5.74 8.36 -5.56
C THR A 228 -7.02 7.52 -5.52
N PRO A 229 -8.11 7.94 -6.17
CA PRO A 229 -9.32 7.15 -6.19
C PRO A 229 -9.08 5.79 -6.86
N PRO A 230 -9.88 4.78 -6.51
CA PRO A 230 -9.73 3.45 -7.08
C PRO A 230 -9.91 3.46 -8.59
N ALA A 231 -9.11 2.67 -9.26
CA ALA A 231 -9.25 2.45 -10.70
C ALA A 231 -10.49 1.61 -11.03
N THR A 232 -11.00 0.85 -10.07
CA THR A 232 -12.21 0.01 -10.21
C THR A 232 -12.96 -0.12 -8.88
N PRO A 233 -14.29 -0.24 -8.91
CA PRO A 233 -15.06 -0.34 -7.71
C PRO A 233 -15.06 -1.75 -7.12
N THR A 234 -14.91 -1.86 -5.82
CA THR A 234 -15.92 -2.43 -4.96
C THR A 234 -15.96 -3.94 -4.81
N GLU A 235 -14.81 -4.63 -4.68
CA GLU A 235 -14.87 -5.98 -4.15
C GLU A 235 -14.17 -6.08 -2.80
N VAL A 236 -14.69 -6.96 -1.95
CA VAL A 236 -14.03 -7.33 -0.70
C VAL A 236 -12.68 -7.94 -1.06
N LEU A 237 -11.59 -7.35 -0.59
CA LEU A 237 -10.24 -7.84 -0.81
C LEU A 237 -10.05 -9.12 0.01
N ARG A 238 -10.32 -10.27 -0.58
CA ARG A 238 -10.08 -11.57 0.06
C ARG A 238 -8.80 -12.17 -0.49
N GLY A 239 -7.96 -12.69 0.39
CA GLY A 239 -6.93 -13.64 0.05
C GLY A 239 -7.61 -14.97 -0.25
N VAL A 240 -7.52 -15.45 -1.46
CA VAL A 240 -8.08 -16.73 -1.92
C VAL A 240 -7.00 -17.79 -1.82
#